data_f1e447cfa2cd914bb71b5b6a926b69ea
#
_entry.id   f1e447cfa2cd914bb71b5b6a926b69ea
#
_cell.length_a   1.000
_cell.length_b   1.000
_cell.length_c   1.000
_cell.angle_alpha   90.00
_cell.angle_beta   90.00
_cell.angle_gamma   90.00
#
_symmetry.space_group_name_H-M   'P 1'
#
loop_
_entity.id
_entity.type
_entity.pdbx_description
1 polymer ?
#
loop_
_entity_poly.entity_id
_entity_poly.type
_entity_poly.pdbx_seq_one_letter_code
_entity_poly.pdbx_strand_id
1 'polypeptide(L)'
;MLAAVLTSGCLVLSAQPVYDDQSIAFEESLLGKWASTEDQIQATIERGEWRSYRITYTDHSTTSAFQGNLTRIGGTLLIDLTESRGADPGPYLVPVHGVYRLVLKSDTLTAAPLDYGWFTRAIKQGSIGRIAASFDDRRNAVIWSSTADLRRWLTRPPAEVFAAPMTFERVP
;
A
#
# COMPACT_ATOMS: atom_id res chain seq x y z
N MET A 1 -11.24 -6.10 -22.09
CA MET A 1 -11.25 -4.73 -21.55
C MET A 1 -11.90 -4.78 -20.17
N LEU A 2 -11.11 -4.85 -19.13
CA LEU A 2 -11.62 -4.72 -17.76
C LEU A 2 -11.05 -3.41 -17.22
N ALA A 3 -11.86 -2.36 -17.29
CA ALA A 3 -11.54 -1.09 -16.65
C ALA A 3 -11.49 -1.36 -15.15
N ALA A 4 -10.30 -1.28 -14.56
CA ALA A 4 -10.13 -1.20 -13.11
C ALA A 4 -10.60 0.19 -12.68
N VAL A 5 -11.91 0.34 -12.55
CA VAL A 5 -12.51 1.50 -11.92
C VAL A 5 -12.08 1.44 -10.46
N LEU A 6 -11.24 2.37 -10.03
CA LEU A 6 -11.06 2.71 -8.62
C LEU A 6 -12.39 3.25 -8.09
N THR A 7 -13.38 2.36 -7.96
CA THR A 7 -14.60 2.68 -7.25
C THR A 7 -14.25 2.79 -5.77
N SER A 8 -14.47 3.95 -5.21
CA SER A 8 -14.45 4.19 -3.76
C SER A 8 -15.19 3.05 -3.04
N GLY A 9 -14.45 2.16 -2.36
CA GLY A 9 -15.07 1.12 -1.56
C GLY A 9 -14.60 -0.31 -1.80
N CYS A 10 -13.38 -0.56 -2.27
CA CYS A 10 -12.83 -1.92 -2.43
C CYS A 10 -11.34 -2.00 -2.05
N LEU A 11 -10.95 -1.32 -0.98
CA LEU A 11 -9.57 -1.29 -0.52
C LEU A 11 -9.37 -2.23 0.68
N VAL A 12 -8.14 -2.70 0.83
CA VAL A 12 -7.67 -3.28 2.10
C VAL A 12 -6.81 -2.23 2.78
N LEU A 13 -7.24 -1.79 3.95
CA LEU A 13 -6.59 -0.77 4.75
C LEU A 13 -6.13 -1.36 6.07
N SER A 14 -5.13 -0.78 6.69
CA SER A 14 -4.74 -1.09 8.06
C SER A 14 -4.92 0.13 8.95
N ALA A 15 -5.43 -0.07 10.16
CA ALA A 15 -5.51 0.96 11.19
C ALA A 15 -4.16 1.20 11.89
N GLN A 16 -3.20 0.31 11.67
CA GLN A 16 -1.84 0.41 12.22
C GLN A 16 -0.81 0.28 11.10
N PRO A 17 0.34 0.96 11.21
CA PRO A 17 1.40 0.85 10.22
C PRO A 17 1.97 -0.58 10.17
N VAL A 18 2.47 -0.96 8.99
CA VAL A 18 3.17 -2.23 8.80
C VAL A 18 4.67 -2.13 9.16
N TYR A 19 5.15 -0.96 9.43
CA TYR A 19 6.53 -0.68 9.86
C TYR A 19 6.59 -0.27 11.33
N ASP A 20 7.77 -0.34 11.89
CA ASP A 20 8.16 0.29 13.15
C ASP A 20 9.47 1.07 12.94
N ASP A 21 9.85 1.91 13.88
CA ASP A 21 11.01 2.80 13.76
C ASP A 21 12.32 2.06 13.47
N GLN A 22 12.45 0.81 13.92
CA GLN A 22 13.64 -0.01 13.73
C GLN A 22 13.69 -0.70 12.37
N SER A 23 12.53 -0.85 11.72
CA SER A 23 12.40 -1.60 10.46
C SER A 23 12.25 -0.72 9.22
N ILE A 24 12.20 0.60 9.38
CA ILE A 24 12.14 1.52 8.24
C ILE A 24 13.41 1.38 7.39
N ALA A 25 13.20 1.03 6.13
CA ALA A 25 14.23 0.96 5.11
C ALA A 25 14.17 2.19 4.20
N PHE A 26 15.24 2.45 3.47
CA PHE A 26 15.29 3.48 2.44
C PHE A 26 16.09 2.97 1.24
N GLU A 27 15.51 3.04 0.06
CA GLU A 27 16.08 2.62 -1.22
C GLU A 27 16.13 3.85 -2.15
N GLU A 28 17.32 4.39 -2.39
CA GLU A 28 17.52 5.53 -3.31
C GLU A 28 16.98 5.25 -4.71
N SER A 29 17.05 4.00 -5.14
CA SER A 29 16.61 3.55 -6.46
C SER A 29 15.09 3.62 -6.66
N LEU A 30 14.30 3.86 -5.62
CA LEU A 30 12.87 4.16 -5.77
C LEU A 30 12.61 5.61 -6.19
N LEU A 31 13.53 6.52 -5.93
CA LEU A 31 13.35 7.94 -6.24
C LEU A 31 13.29 8.14 -7.76
N GLY A 32 12.41 9.04 -8.20
CA GLY A 32 12.27 9.42 -9.60
C GLY A 32 10.83 9.39 -10.08
N LYS A 33 10.69 9.41 -11.40
CA LYS A 33 9.38 9.35 -12.07
C LYS A 33 9.15 7.97 -12.65
N TRP A 34 7.94 7.51 -12.50
CA TRP A 34 7.49 6.19 -12.90
C TRP A 34 6.18 6.30 -13.67
N ALA A 35 6.02 5.54 -14.74
CA ALA A 35 4.78 5.54 -15.52
C ALA A 35 4.35 4.11 -15.86
N SER A 36 3.06 3.83 -15.73
CA SER A 36 2.42 2.63 -16.27
C SER A 36 1.82 2.96 -17.62
N THR A 37 2.25 2.25 -18.67
CA THR A 37 1.74 2.43 -20.02
C THR A 37 0.36 1.81 -20.23
N GLU A 38 0.01 0.80 -19.43
CA GLU A 38 -1.27 0.09 -19.54
C GLU A 38 -2.42 0.90 -18.95
N ASP A 39 -2.17 1.62 -17.82
CA ASP A 39 -3.21 2.26 -17.03
C ASP A 39 -3.18 3.80 -17.12
N GLN A 40 -2.25 4.39 -17.88
CA GLN A 40 -2.03 5.84 -17.96
C GLN A 40 -1.78 6.49 -16.59
N ILE A 41 -1.10 5.77 -15.72
CA ILE A 41 -0.77 6.18 -14.36
C ILE A 41 0.64 6.72 -14.34
N GLN A 42 0.85 7.79 -13.58
CA GLN A 42 2.18 8.34 -13.30
C GLN A 42 2.39 8.44 -11.78
N ALA A 43 3.59 8.15 -11.34
CA ALA A 43 4.00 8.34 -9.96
C ALA A 43 5.34 9.09 -9.92
N THR A 44 5.40 10.12 -9.11
CA THR A 44 6.66 10.80 -8.77
C THR A 44 7.00 10.46 -7.34
N ILE A 45 8.16 9.86 -7.11
CA ILE A 45 8.64 9.45 -5.79
C ILE A 45 9.84 10.33 -5.43
N GLU A 46 9.68 11.12 -4.40
CA GLU A 46 10.69 12.03 -3.86
C GLU A 46 11.07 11.63 -2.44
N ARG A 47 12.23 12.10 -1.99
CA ARG A 47 12.62 11.95 -0.58
C ARG A 47 11.68 12.76 0.30
N GLY A 48 11.07 12.11 1.26
CA GLY A 48 10.31 12.72 2.36
C GLY A 48 11.20 13.04 3.56
N GLU A 49 10.58 13.31 4.68
CA GLU A 49 11.28 13.50 5.96
C GLU A 49 11.81 12.17 6.49
N TRP A 50 12.94 12.19 7.19
CA TRP A 50 13.59 11.02 7.74
C TRP A 50 13.92 9.98 6.63
N ARG A 51 13.38 8.79 6.73
CA ARG A 51 13.52 7.71 5.76
C ARG A 51 12.19 7.43 5.03
N SER A 52 11.35 8.46 4.89
CA SER A 52 10.09 8.35 4.18
C SER A 52 10.20 8.81 2.72
N TYR A 53 9.16 8.57 1.98
CA TYR A 53 8.96 9.05 0.61
C TYR A 53 7.74 9.95 0.55
N ARG A 54 7.83 10.99 -0.29
CA ARG A 54 6.69 11.76 -0.76
C ARG A 54 6.33 11.24 -2.14
N ILE A 55 5.11 10.78 -2.31
CA ILE A 55 4.66 10.16 -3.53
C ILE A 55 3.49 10.94 -4.08
N THR A 56 3.64 11.46 -5.29
CA THR A 56 2.55 12.05 -6.06
C THR A 56 2.12 11.05 -7.11
N TYR A 57 0.86 10.65 -7.06
CA TYR A 57 0.27 9.65 -7.94
C TYR A 57 -0.83 10.30 -8.76
N THR A 58 -0.75 10.17 -10.08
CA THR A 58 -1.74 10.73 -11.01
C THR A 58 -2.33 9.59 -11.82
N ASP A 59 -3.65 9.47 -11.76
CA ASP A 59 -4.45 8.53 -12.52
C ASP A 59 -5.45 9.33 -13.34
N HIS A 60 -5.34 9.25 -14.68
CA HIS A 60 -6.15 10.02 -15.62
C HIS A 60 -6.15 11.51 -15.28
N SER A 61 -7.15 11.99 -14.54
CA SER A 61 -7.32 13.40 -14.16
C SER A 61 -7.21 13.65 -12.67
N THR A 62 -7.01 12.62 -11.86
CA THR A 62 -6.96 12.74 -10.40
C THR A 62 -5.52 12.62 -9.91
N THR A 63 -5.10 13.58 -9.10
CA THR A 63 -3.79 13.55 -8.45
C THR A 63 -3.96 13.40 -6.95
N SER A 64 -3.28 12.43 -6.38
CA SER A 64 -3.24 12.15 -4.95
C SER A 64 -1.81 12.21 -4.45
N ALA A 65 -1.64 12.64 -3.21
CA ALA A 65 -0.34 12.68 -2.55
C ALA A 65 -0.32 11.70 -1.36
N PHE A 66 0.80 10.99 -1.20
CA PHE A 66 1.00 10.02 -0.13
C PHE A 66 2.35 10.22 0.54
N GLN A 67 2.40 9.90 1.82
CA GLN A 67 3.65 9.58 2.51
C GLN A 67 3.83 8.06 2.43
N GLY A 68 5.04 7.63 2.03
CA GLY A 68 5.41 6.21 1.96
C GLY A 68 6.50 5.87 2.95
N ASN A 69 6.36 4.75 3.66
CA ASN A 69 7.40 4.20 4.51
C ASN A 69 7.72 2.78 4.07
N LEU A 70 8.99 2.52 3.78
CA LEU A 70 9.46 1.24 3.27
C LEU A 70 9.89 0.33 4.42
N THR A 71 9.55 -0.94 4.35
CA THR A 71 10.00 -1.94 5.33
C THR A 71 10.22 -3.30 4.65
N ARG A 72 11.00 -4.17 5.32
CA ARG A 72 11.19 -5.57 4.89
C ARG A 72 10.61 -6.52 5.92
N ILE A 73 9.80 -7.47 5.44
CA ILE A 73 9.21 -8.51 6.28
C ILE A 73 9.35 -9.85 5.56
N GLY A 74 9.98 -10.84 6.20
CA GLY A 74 10.17 -12.17 5.61
C GLY A 74 10.89 -12.16 4.26
N GLY A 75 11.79 -11.18 4.02
CA GLY A 75 12.47 -10.99 2.73
C GLY A 75 11.66 -10.21 1.70
N THR A 76 10.39 -9.92 1.96
CA THR A 76 9.51 -9.16 1.08
C THR A 76 9.67 -7.66 1.35
N LEU A 77 9.82 -6.86 0.29
CA LEU A 77 9.82 -5.42 0.36
C LEU A 77 8.37 -4.91 0.33
N LEU A 78 8.00 -4.14 1.33
CA LEU A 78 6.68 -3.57 1.47
C LEU A 78 6.78 -2.05 1.58
N ILE A 79 5.83 -1.34 0.99
CA ILE A 79 5.61 0.08 1.24
C ILE A 79 4.25 0.27 1.91
N ASP A 80 4.27 1.06 2.95
CA ASP A 80 3.10 1.52 3.70
C ASP A 80 2.78 2.94 3.23
N LEU A 81 1.60 3.15 2.70
CA LEU A 81 1.15 4.43 2.15
C LEU A 81 0.07 5.04 3.04
N THR A 82 0.29 6.27 3.42
CA THR A 82 -0.70 7.11 4.11
C THR A 82 -1.01 8.32 3.24
N GLU A 83 -2.29 8.60 3.01
CA GLU A 83 -2.69 9.77 2.20
C GLU A 83 -2.24 11.06 2.88
N SER A 84 -1.48 11.89 2.15
CA SER A 84 -1.09 13.23 2.57
C SER A 84 -2.23 14.19 2.27
N ARG A 85 -3.01 14.53 3.27
CA ARG A 85 -4.00 15.60 3.16
C ARG A 85 -3.31 16.93 3.44
N GLY A 86 -3.47 17.89 2.54
CA GLY A 86 -2.78 19.19 2.59
C GLY A 86 -3.09 20.08 3.80
N ALA A 87 -4.03 19.70 4.66
CA ALA A 87 -4.30 20.30 5.97
C ALA A 87 -4.26 19.19 7.02
N ASP A 88 -3.76 19.50 8.21
CA ASP A 88 -3.83 18.59 9.36
C ASP A 88 -5.30 18.18 9.57
N PRO A 89 -5.65 16.89 9.44
CA PRO A 89 -7.02 16.42 9.61
C PRO A 89 -7.54 16.62 11.05
N GLY A 90 -6.70 17.10 11.94
CA GLY A 90 -6.99 17.27 13.35
C GLY A 90 -6.94 15.96 14.14
N PRO A 91 -7.07 16.05 15.47
CA PRO A 91 -6.81 14.91 16.38
C PRO A 91 -7.86 13.80 16.32
N TYR A 92 -8.95 14.00 15.58
CA TYR A 92 -10.05 13.03 15.51
C TYR A 92 -10.01 12.09 14.30
N LEU A 93 -9.07 12.29 13.37
CA LEU A 93 -8.91 11.43 12.20
C LEU A 93 -7.65 10.58 12.36
N VAL A 94 -7.85 9.28 12.48
CA VAL A 94 -6.75 8.31 12.49
C VAL A 94 -6.35 8.05 11.04
N PRO A 95 -5.06 8.22 10.68
CA PRO A 95 -4.60 7.84 9.36
C PRO A 95 -4.79 6.33 9.15
N VAL A 96 -5.18 5.97 7.93
CA VAL A 96 -5.24 4.58 7.50
C VAL A 96 -4.09 4.30 6.53
N HIS A 97 -3.64 3.07 6.52
CA HIS A 97 -2.46 2.62 5.83
C HIS A 97 -2.83 1.68 4.67
N GLY A 98 -2.33 1.97 3.48
CA GLY A 98 -2.36 1.06 2.35
C GLY A 98 -1.04 0.29 2.26
N VAL A 99 -1.09 -1.04 2.25
CA VAL A 99 0.12 -1.87 2.21
C VAL A 99 0.29 -2.47 0.82
N TYR A 100 1.46 -2.25 0.22
CA TYR A 100 1.81 -2.76 -1.11
C TYR A 100 3.10 -3.55 -1.06
N ARG A 101 3.12 -4.70 -1.73
CA ARG A 101 4.35 -5.42 -2.00
C ARG A 101 5.06 -4.78 -3.20
N LEU A 102 6.35 -4.47 -3.04
CA LEU A 102 7.17 -3.92 -4.09
C LEU A 102 8.20 -4.94 -4.61
N VAL A 103 8.45 -4.89 -5.91
CA VAL A 103 9.64 -5.49 -6.53
C VAL A 103 10.26 -4.44 -7.45
N LEU A 104 11.52 -4.13 -7.17
CA LEU A 104 12.30 -3.17 -7.96
C LEU A 104 13.40 -3.92 -8.72
N LYS A 105 13.43 -3.76 -10.04
CA LYS A 105 14.44 -4.34 -10.93
C LYS A 105 14.89 -3.29 -11.92
N SER A 106 16.09 -2.75 -11.71
CA SER A 106 16.62 -1.68 -12.57
C SER A 106 15.63 -0.54 -12.77
N ASP A 107 15.03 -0.45 -13.94
CA ASP A 107 14.09 0.61 -14.33
C ASP A 107 12.62 0.17 -14.31
N THR A 108 12.35 -0.99 -13.73
CA THR A 108 10.98 -1.51 -13.58
C THR A 108 10.61 -1.62 -12.09
N LEU A 109 9.49 -1.03 -11.72
CA LEU A 109 8.88 -1.12 -10.39
C LEU A 109 7.53 -1.83 -10.50
N THR A 110 7.33 -2.91 -9.74
CA THR A 110 6.00 -3.50 -9.59
C THR A 110 5.46 -3.26 -8.20
N ALA A 111 4.18 -2.92 -8.10
CA ALA A 111 3.47 -2.67 -6.85
C ALA A 111 2.18 -3.49 -6.80
N ALA A 112 2.03 -4.35 -5.81
CA ALA A 112 0.86 -5.19 -5.60
C ALA A 112 0.20 -4.86 -4.27
N PRO A 113 -1.03 -4.32 -4.25
CA PRO A 113 -1.80 -4.08 -3.02
C PRO A 113 -2.22 -5.40 -2.37
N LEU A 114 -2.68 -5.35 -1.12
CA LEU A 114 -3.40 -6.45 -0.52
C LEU A 114 -4.69 -6.73 -1.31
N ASP A 115 -5.00 -8.00 -1.56
CA ASP A 115 -6.13 -8.42 -2.41
C ASP A 115 -7.46 -8.32 -1.66
N TYR A 116 -8.31 -7.41 -2.10
CA TYR A 116 -9.63 -7.19 -1.52
C TYR A 116 -10.53 -8.42 -1.62
N GLY A 117 -10.47 -9.13 -2.74
CA GLY A 117 -11.27 -10.34 -2.95
C GLY A 117 -10.89 -11.45 -1.96
N TRP A 118 -9.60 -11.66 -1.74
CA TRP A 118 -9.09 -12.59 -0.74
C TRP A 118 -9.57 -12.19 0.67
N PHE A 119 -9.37 -10.93 1.07
CA PHE A 119 -9.81 -10.42 2.38
C PHE A 119 -11.31 -10.56 2.58
N THR A 120 -12.10 -10.24 1.55
CA THR A 120 -13.56 -10.39 1.59
C THR A 120 -13.98 -11.84 1.88
N ARG A 121 -13.37 -12.81 1.21
CA ARG A 121 -13.64 -14.23 1.46
C ARG A 121 -13.19 -14.65 2.85
N ALA A 122 -11.97 -14.29 3.23
CA ALA A 122 -11.38 -14.68 4.50
C ALA A 122 -12.14 -14.12 5.71
N ILE A 123 -12.57 -12.84 5.66
CA ILE A 123 -13.39 -12.21 6.70
C ILE A 123 -14.74 -12.93 6.82
N LYS A 124 -15.44 -13.14 5.70
CA LYS A 124 -16.77 -13.80 5.71
C LYS A 124 -16.71 -15.25 6.21
N GLN A 125 -15.62 -15.93 5.95
CA GLN A 125 -15.42 -17.33 6.38
C GLN A 125 -14.79 -17.47 7.77
N GLY A 126 -14.37 -16.36 8.40
CA GLY A 126 -13.61 -16.41 9.66
C GLY A 126 -12.24 -17.08 9.51
N SER A 127 -11.68 -17.12 8.30
CA SER A 127 -10.45 -17.83 7.95
C SER A 127 -9.22 -16.94 7.82
N ILE A 128 -9.32 -15.66 8.22
CA ILE A 128 -8.24 -14.66 8.08
C ILE A 128 -7.02 -14.97 8.98
N GLY A 129 -7.14 -15.92 9.88
CA GLY A 129 -6.07 -16.36 10.76
C GLY A 129 -6.00 -15.53 12.06
N ARG A 130 -4.77 -15.14 12.45
CA ARG A 130 -4.52 -14.46 13.73
C ARG A 130 -4.62 -12.95 13.68
N ILE A 131 -5.06 -12.39 12.56
CA ILE A 131 -5.27 -10.95 12.46
C ILE A 131 -6.76 -10.63 12.55
N ALA A 132 -7.08 -9.51 13.17
CA ALA A 132 -8.44 -8.98 13.25
C ALA A 132 -8.70 -8.07 12.05
N ALA A 133 -9.77 -8.32 11.32
CA ALA A 133 -10.22 -7.47 10.23
C ALA A 133 -11.74 -7.49 10.14
N SER A 134 -12.31 -6.38 9.68
CA SER A 134 -13.74 -6.23 9.42
C SER A 134 -13.98 -5.25 8.27
N PHE A 135 -15.24 -5.09 7.87
CA PHE A 135 -15.59 -4.07 6.88
C PHE A 135 -15.96 -2.76 7.59
N ASP A 136 -15.53 -1.64 6.99
CA ASP A 136 -16.06 -0.31 7.34
C ASP A 136 -17.37 0.00 6.60
N ASP A 137 -17.97 1.16 6.88
CA ASP A 137 -19.24 1.61 6.27
C ASP A 137 -19.09 1.84 4.75
N ARG A 138 -17.86 2.03 4.26
CA ARG A 138 -17.55 2.18 2.83
C ARG A 138 -17.19 0.86 2.16
N ARG A 139 -17.34 -0.25 2.87
CA ARG A 139 -17.00 -1.62 2.45
C ARG A 139 -15.49 -1.86 2.24
N ASN A 140 -14.61 -1.02 2.74
CA ASN A 140 -13.20 -1.37 2.80
C ASN A 140 -12.99 -2.50 3.81
N ALA A 141 -12.08 -3.40 3.51
CA ALA A 141 -11.58 -4.36 4.51
C ALA A 141 -10.53 -3.64 5.37
N VAL A 142 -10.80 -3.49 6.66
CA VAL A 142 -9.91 -2.79 7.60
C VAL A 142 -9.29 -3.79 8.56
N ILE A 143 -7.95 -3.80 8.60
CA ILE A 143 -7.16 -4.60 9.54
C ILE A 143 -6.97 -3.78 10.81
N TRP A 144 -7.42 -4.33 11.95
CA TRP A 144 -7.36 -3.70 13.27
C TRP A 144 -6.24 -4.22 14.16
N SER A 145 -5.52 -5.23 13.69
CA SER A 145 -4.42 -5.85 14.44
C SER A 145 -3.29 -4.87 14.71
N SER A 146 -2.55 -5.13 15.80
CA SER A 146 -1.33 -4.39 16.11
C SER A 146 -0.30 -4.52 14.99
N THR A 147 0.60 -3.53 14.86
CA THR A 147 1.77 -3.60 13.96
C THR A 147 2.53 -4.91 14.13
N ALA A 148 2.76 -5.36 15.38
CA ALA A 148 3.50 -6.58 15.67
C ALA A 148 2.79 -7.84 15.13
N ASP A 149 1.46 -7.93 15.26
CA ASP A 149 0.70 -9.08 14.77
C ASP A 149 0.60 -9.07 13.25
N LEU A 150 0.37 -7.90 12.64
CA LEU A 150 0.35 -7.74 11.20
C LEU A 150 1.70 -8.10 10.57
N ARG A 151 2.81 -7.65 11.15
CA ARG A 151 4.17 -8.00 10.70
C ARG A 151 4.44 -9.49 10.82
N ARG A 152 4.05 -10.10 11.94
CA ARG A 152 4.19 -11.55 12.15
C ARG A 152 3.40 -12.34 11.10
N TRP A 153 2.20 -11.91 10.81
CA TRP A 153 1.35 -12.54 9.79
C TRP A 153 1.96 -12.38 8.38
N LEU A 154 2.46 -11.20 8.04
CA LEU A 154 3.11 -10.91 6.75
C LEU A 154 4.49 -11.59 6.59
N THR A 155 5.04 -12.21 7.62
CA THR A 155 6.28 -13.00 7.48
C THR A 155 6.06 -14.25 6.61
N ARG A 156 4.87 -14.84 6.65
CA ARG A 156 4.45 -15.99 5.84
C ARG A 156 2.99 -15.82 5.43
N PRO A 157 2.69 -14.84 4.58
CA PRO A 157 1.33 -14.58 4.17
C PRO A 157 0.84 -15.70 3.24
N PRO A 158 -0.49 -15.92 3.12
CA PRO A 158 -1.05 -16.75 2.07
C PRO A 158 -0.59 -16.26 0.67
N ALA A 159 -0.42 -17.19 -0.27
CA ALA A 159 0.15 -16.88 -1.59
C ALA A 159 -0.66 -15.81 -2.35
N GLU A 160 -1.99 -15.82 -2.17
CA GLU A 160 -2.95 -14.97 -2.91
C GLU A 160 -3.33 -13.69 -2.16
N VAL A 161 -2.61 -13.36 -1.08
CA VAL A 161 -2.95 -12.20 -0.25
C VAL A 161 -2.65 -10.86 -0.92
N PHE A 162 -1.78 -10.87 -1.93
CA PHE A 162 -1.51 -9.70 -2.76
C PHE A 162 -2.19 -9.86 -4.13
N ALA A 163 -2.83 -8.80 -4.59
CA ALA A 163 -3.45 -8.73 -5.90
C ALA A 163 -2.41 -8.79 -7.05
N ALA A 164 -2.89 -8.83 -8.28
CA ALA A 164 -2.04 -8.69 -9.45
C ALA A 164 -1.25 -7.37 -9.37
N PRO A 165 0.06 -7.39 -9.64
CA PRO A 165 0.87 -6.19 -9.54
C PRO A 165 0.60 -5.23 -10.71
N MET A 166 0.61 -3.94 -10.41
CA MET A 166 0.79 -2.89 -11.39
C MET A 166 2.27 -2.77 -11.72
N THR A 167 2.60 -2.55 -12.98
CA THR A 167 3.98 -2.41 -13.47
C THR A 167 4.22 -0.98 -13.95
N PHE A 168 5.32 -0.41 -13.50
CA PHE A 168 5.76 0.93 -13.85
C PHE A 168 7.17 0.86 -14.43
N GLU A 169 7.41 1.67 -15.44
CA GLU A 169 8.72 1.91 -16.05
C GLU A 169 9.26 3.27 -15.59
N ARG A 170 10.56 3.36 -15.41
CA ARG A 170 11.21 4.61 -15.06
C ARG A 170 11.14 5.59 -16.24
N VAL A 171 10.73 6.81 -15.94
CA VAL A 171 10.73 7.91 -16.91
C VAL A 171 12.00 8.74 -16.72
N PRO A 172 12.68 9.10 -17.81
CA PRO A 172 13.88 9.95 -17.78
C PRO A 172 13.66 11.32 -17.12
#